data_471e26feab92598ad60d8d5e3d5d80e9
#
_entry.id   471e26feab92598ad60d8d5e3d5d80e9
#
_cell.length_a   1.000
_cell.length_b   1.000
_cell.length_c   1.000
_cell.angle_alpha   90.00
_cell.angle_beta   90.00
_cell.angle_gamma   90.00
#
_symmetry.space_group_name_H-M   'P 1'
#
loop_
_entity.id
_entity.type
_entity.pdbx_description
1 polymer ?
#
loop_
_entity_poly.entity_id
_entity_poly.type
_entity_poly.pdbx_seq_one_letter_code
_entity_poly.pdbx_strand_id
1 'polypeptide(L)'
;MDKRILVVSSANLDFVQRMRRVPRAGETVTETDVGYSYVPGGKGANSAVTFARLGDDCVFCTRLGADGNGTRLLSVYEKEGIDTRFIVRDKKAPTGLASVLVEEDGANRIIVYPGANNALTAADAEEALTCYPDGVYLQFEIPDEAVLAAAHFAHEKNIPVFVDAGPARPDFPLEKLGKVEIFSPNEAETRAYTGIDPTNAESCLRASIKLASLVSTKYVVIKLGGRGAFIYDGKFANIVPAIPVPAVDTTAAGDTFTAALVHFYLQGMDIQNATHLAHCAAAISVSRVGAYTSIPTKEEVLAFAEAHPRR
;
A
#
# COMPACT_ATOMS: atom_id res chain seq x y z
N MET A 1 19.49 -7.61 11.30
CA MET A 1 18.67 -8.83 11.20
C MET A 1 17.46 -8.46 10.38
N ASP A 2 17.09 -9.29 9.44
CA ASP A 2 15.90 -9.06 8.63
C ASP A 2 14.68 -9.09 9.54
N LYS A 3 13.78 -8.11 9.35
CA LYS A 3 12.56 -8.01 10.14
C LYS A 3 11.47 -8.87 9.52
N ARG A 4 10.71 -9.58 10.34
CA ARG A 4 9.53 -10.29 9.87
C ARG A 4 8.33 -9.36 9.87
N ILE A 5 7.74 -9.16 8.70
CA ILE A 5 6.55 -8.30 8.53
C ILE A 5 5.38 -9.15 8.06
N LEU A 6 4.29 -9.09 8.81
CA LEU A 6 3.02 -9.67 8.38
C LEU A 6 2.18 -8.60 7.67
N VAL A 7 1.92 -8.79 6.40
CA VAL A 7 0.98 -7.99 5.61
C VAL A 7 -0.36 -8.68 5.60
N VAL A 8 -1.40 -8.06 6.18
CA VAL A 8 -2.79 -8.55 6.13
C VAL A 8 -3.58 -7.61 5.24
N SER A 9 -3.77 -7.98 3.97
CA SER A 9 -4.35 -7.05 2.98
C SER A 9 -4.76 -7.77 1.68
N SER A 10 -5.09 -6.96 0.65
CA SER A 10 -5.62 -7.38 -0.64
C SER A 10 -4.55 -7.86 -1.62
N ALA A 11 -5.00 -8.67 -2.56
CA ALA A 11 -4.24 -9.08 -3.75
C ALA A 11 -5.18 -9.11 -4.97
N ASN A 12 -4.81 -8.40 -6.04
CA ASN A 12 -5.57 -8.33 -7.27
C ASN A 12 -4.71 -8.75 -8.47
N LEU A 13 -5.37 -9.25 -9.51
CA LEU A 13 -4.78 -9.28 -10.84
C LEU A 13 -5.34 -8.08 -11.62
N ASP A 14 -4.46 -7.14 -12.00
CA ASP A 14 -4.88 -5.97 -12.76
C ASP A 14 -4.91 -6.30 -14.25
N PHE A 15 -6.07 -6.19 -14.86
CA PHE A 15 -6.28 -6.29 -16.30
C PHE A 15 -6.14 -4.89 -16.90
N VAL A 16 -4.95 -4.55 -17.35
CA VAL A 16 -4.64 -3.26 -17.94
C VAL A 16 -4.93 -3.28 -19.43
N GLN A 17 -5.85 -2.44 -19.86
CA GLN A 17 -6.30 -2.30 -21.24
C GLN A 17 -5.94 -0.92 -21.75
N ARG A 18 -5.08 -0.84 -22.76
CA ARG A 18 -4.70 0.41 -23.39
C ARG A 18 -5.59 0.64 -24.62
N MET A 19 -6.10 1.85 -24.77
CA MET A 19 -7.02 2.18 -25.85
C MET A 19 -6.91 3.66 -26.21
N ARG A 20 -7.32 4.03 -27.41
CA ARG A 20 -7.37 5.44 -27.81
C ARG A 20 -8.35 6.23 -26.97
N ARG A 21 -9.51 5.65 -26.69
CA ARG A 21 -10.54 6.18 -25.80
C ARG A 21 -11.47 5.08 -25.30
N VAL A 22 -12.10 5.32 -24.18
CA VAL A 22 -13.16 4.42 -23.68
C VAL A 22 -14.38 4.46 -24.60
N PRO A 23 -14.94 3.32 -25.02
CA PRO A 23 -16.14 3.28 -25.85
C PRO A 23 -17.35 3.91 -25.16
N ARG A 24 -18.21 4.57 -25.93
CA ARG A 24 -19.49 5.10 -25.46
C ARG A 24 -20.52 3.98 -25.32
N ALA A 25 -21.62 4.26 -24.64
CA ALA A 25 -22.73 3.32 -24.55
C ALA A 25 -23.21 2.87 -25.93
N GLY A 26 -23.29 1.54 -26.15
CA GLY A 26 -23.70 0.95 -27.43
C GLY A 26 -22.60 0.91 -28.51
N GLU A 27 -21.38 1.33 -28.21
CA GLU A 27 -20.27 1.34 -29.17
C GLU A 27 -19.37 0.12 -28.98
N THR A 28 -18.89 -0.44 -30.10
CA THR A 28 -17.83 -1.43 -30.14
C THR A 28 -16.59 -0.79 -30.76
N VAL A 29 -15.47 -0.86 -30.06
CA VAL A 29 -14.17 -0.36 -30.54
C VAL A 29 -13.23 -1.56 -30.71
N THR A 30 -12.51 -1.58 -31.84
CA THR A 30 -11.43 -2.55 -32.08
C THR A 30 -10.11 -1.81 -32.05
N GLU A 31 -9.23 -2.22 -31.10
CA GLU A 31 -7.89 -1.68 -30.97
C GLU A 31 -6.89 -2.65 -31.58
N THR A 32 -6.02 -2.17 -32.47
CA THR A 32 -5.03 -2.98 -33.20
C THR A 32 -3.60 -2.62 -32.85
N ASP A 33 -3.36 -1.37 -32.48
CA ASP A 33 -2.01 -0.81 -32.28
C ASP A 33 -1.61 -0.68 -30.80
N VAL A 34 -2.54 -1.02 -29.89
CA VAL A 34 -2.38 -1.00 -28.45
C VAL A 34 -2.72 -2.38 -27.88
N GLY A 35 -2.21 -2.68 -26.71
CA GLY A 35 -2.37 -4.01 -26.14
C GLY A 35 -3.04 -4.00 -24.78
N TYR A 36 -3.21 -5.21 -24.27
CA TYR A 36 -3.60 -5.43 -22.89
C TYR A 36 -2.57 -6.28 -22.17
N SER A 37 -2.56 -6.20 -20.85
CA SER A 37 -1.69 -7.02 -20.01
C SER A 37 -2.40 -7.40 -18.71
N TYR A 38 -1.96 -8.51 -18.12
CA TYR A 38 -2.33 -8.89 -16.76
C TYR A 38 -1.10 -8.73 -15.89
N VAL A 39 -1.20 -7.89 -14.87
CA VAL A 39 -0.08 -7.60 -13.96
C VAL A 39 -0.53 -7.81 -12.50
N PRO A 40 0.36 -8.24 -11.62
CA PRO A 40 0.06 -8.27 -10.20
C PRO A 40 -0.25 -6.85 -9.70
N GLY A 41 -1.28 -6.73 -8.87
CA GLY A 41 -1.74 -5.49 -8.27
C GLY A 41 -2.44 -5.75 -6.94
N GLY A 42 -3.15 -4.74 -6.47
CA GLY A 42 -3.72 -4.69 -5.12
C GLY A 42 -2.73 -4.05 -4.14
N LYS A 43 -3.23 -3.16 -3.31
CA LYS A 43 -2.39 -2.37 -2.39
C LYS A 43 -1.57 -3.25 -1.45
N GLY A 44 -2.17 -4.33 -0.93
CA GLY A 44 -1.49 -5.29 -0.07
C GLY A 44 -0.35 -6.01 -0.78
N ALA A 45 -0.60 -6.50 -1.98
CA ALA A 45 0.41 -7.19 -2.77
C ALA A 45 1.58 -6.26 -3.15
N ASN A 46 1.30 -5.00 -3.54
CA ASN A 46 2.35 -4.02 -3.82
C ASN A 46 3.23 -3.78 -2.58
N SER A 47 2.63 -3.65 -1.41
CA SER A 47 3.35 -3.47 -0.15
C SER A 47 4.15 -4.72 0.24
N ALA A 48 3.58 -5.93 0.09
CA ALA A 48 4.26 -7.18 0.39
C ALA A 48 5.50 -7.39 -0.50
N VAL A 49 5.36 -7.10 -1.80
CA VAL A 49 6.50 -7.12 -2.75
C VAL A 49 7.55 -6.07 -2.37
N THR A 50 7.13 -4.89 -1.92
CA THR A 50 8.07 -3.85 -1.47
C THR A 50 8.87 -4.33 -0.26
N PHE A 51 8.24 -4.90 0.76
CA PHE A 51 8.94 -5.45 1.93
C PHE A 51 9.94 -6.55 1.51
N ALA A 52 9.51 -7.50 0.69
CA ALA A 52 10.38 -8.58 0.23
C ALA A 52 11.60 -8.05 -0.54
N ARG A 53 11.42 -7.11 -1.48
CA ARG A 53 12.52 -6.51 -2.25
C ARG A 53 13.44 -5.62 -1.43
N LEU A 54 12.97 -5.09 -0.30
CA LEU A 54 13.80 -4.37 0.67
C LEU A 54 14.52 -5.31 1.65
N GLY A 55 14.28 -6.64 1.57
CA GLY A 55 14.98 -7.66 2.32
C GLY A 55 14.34 -8.02 3.66
N ASP A 56 13.05 -7.74 3.86
CA ASP A 56 12.31 -8.24 5.02
C ASP A 56 11.86 -9.69 4.79
N ASP A 57 11.72 -10.45 5.88
CA ASP A 57 11.01 -11.73 5.91
C ASP A 57 9.49 -11.44 5.84
N CYS A 58 9.00 -11.23 4.61
CA CYS A 58 7.61 -10.84 4.36
C CYS A 58 6.68 -12.03 4.38
N VAL A 59 5.71 -12.02 5.30
CA VAL A 59 4.61 -12.98 5.39
C VAL A 59 3.33 -12.32 4.86
N PHE A 60 2.64 -12.94 3.92
CA PHE A 60 1.44 -12.37 3.31
C PHE A 60 0.19 -13.15 3.66
N CYS A 61 -0.72 -12.53 4.40
CA CYS A 61 -2.07 -13.02 4.69
C CYS A 61 -3.07 -12.33 3.76
N THR A 62 -3.64 -13.10 2.84
CA THR A 62 -4.64 -12.66 1.87
C THR A 62 -5.48 -13.84 1.40
N ARG A 63 -6.56 -13.59 0.63
CA ARG A 63 -7.30 -14.64 -0.06
C ARG A 63 -7.23 -14.48 -1.56
N LEU A 64 -6.93 -15.59 -2.23
CA LEU A 64 -6.97 -15.73 -3.69
C LEU A 64 -8.02 -16.78 -4.06
N GLY A 65 -8.71 -16.59 -5.17
CA GLY A 65 -9.58 -17.61 -5.73
C GLY A 65 -8.81 -18.91 -6.05
N ALA A 66 -9.45 -20.05 -5.95
CA ALA A 66 -8.91 -21.33 -6.42
C ALA A 66 -9.00 -21.43 -7.96
N ASP A 67 -8.63 -20.35 -8.66
CA ASP A 67 -8.68 -20.18 -10.11
C ASP A 67 -7.28 -19.95 -10.71
N GLY A 68 -7.22 -19.78 -12.04
CA GLY A 68 -5.95 -19.56 -12.77
C GLY A 68 -5.27 -18.24 -12.39
N ASN A 69 -6.06 -17.19 -12.10
CA ASN A 69 -5.54 -15.88 -11.68
C ASN A 69 -4.85 -15.98 -10.30
N GLY A 70 -5.49 -16.65 -9.35
CA GLY A 70 -4.92 -16.89 -8.04
C GLY A 70 -3.66 -17.76 -8.09
N THR A 71 -3.62 -18.76 -8.98
CA THR A 71 -2.42 -19.59 -9.18
C THR A 71 -1.27 -18.75 -9.76
N ARG A 72 -1.57 -17.86 -10.70
CA ARG A 72 -0.58 -16.95 -11.28
C ARG A 72 -0.01 -15.99 -10.23
N LEU A 73 -0.86 -15.36 -9.41
CA LEU A 73 -0.42 -14.45 -8.34
C LEU A 73 0.41 -15.18 -7.29
N LEU A 74 -0.02 -16.35 -6.84
CA LEU A 74 0.73 -17.16 -5.88
C LEU A 74 2.15 -17.43 -6.37
N SER A 75 2.30 -17.87 -7.64
CA SER A 75 3.62 -18.11 -8.24
C SER A 75 4.50 -16.86 -8.32
N VAL A 76 3.91 -15.66 -8.45
CA VAL A 76 4.66 -14.40 -8.40
C VAL A 76 5.17 -14.15 -6.99
N TYR A 77 4.33 -14.30 -5.97
CA TYR A 77 4.73 -14.04 -4.58
C TYR A 77 5.81 -15.03 -4.10
N GLU A 78 5.69 -16.30 -4.48
CA GLU A 78 6.73 -17.31 -4.21
C GLU A 78 8.09 -16.93 -4.85
N LYS A 79 8.08 -16.41 -6.09
CA LYS A 79 9.30 -15.94 -6.78
C LYS A 79 9.93 -14.71 -6.13
N GLU A 80 9.12 -13.84 -5.52
CA GLU A 80 9.60 -12.68 -4.75
C GLU A 80 10.11 -13.08 -3.35
N GLY A 81 10.04 -14.37 -2.99
CA GLY A 81 10.48 -14.85 -1.67
C GLY A 81 9.50 -14.54 -0.53
N ILE A 82 8.25 -14.19 -0.85
CA ILE A 82 7.20 -13.93 0.15
C ILE A 82 6.73 -15.26 0.74
N ASP A 83 6.60 -15.32 2.05
CA ASP A 83 5.98 -16.47 2.74
C ASP A 83 4.47 -16.49 2.46
N THR A 84 4.06 -17.49 1.70
CA THR A 84 2.69 -17.65 1.19
C THR A 84 1.84 -18.62 2.01
N ARG A 85 2.32 -19.15 3.15
CA ARG A 85 1.61 -20.15 3.97
C ARG A 85 0.25 -19.69 4.46
N PHE A 86 0.04 -18.38 4.60
CA PHE A 86 -1.21 -17.78 5.04
C PHE A 86 -2.03 -17.18 3.89
N ILE A 87 -1.73 -17.56 2.65
CA ILE A 87 -2.57 -17.24 1.49
C ILE A 87 -3.63 -18.32 1.37
N VAL A 88 -4.88 -17.96 1.67
CA VAL A 88 -6.01 -18.87 1.59
C VAL A 88 -6.51 -18.98 0.15
N ARG A 89 -6.72 -20.21 -0.36
CA ARG A 89 -7.30 -20.47 -1.67
C ARG A 89 -8.82 -20.66 -1.55
N ASP A 90 -9.58 -19.62 -1.91
CA ASP A 90 -11.04 -19.64 -1.83
C ASP A 90 -11.65 -20.42 -3.01
N LYS A 91 -12.51 -21.39 -2.69
CA LYS A 91 -13.17 -22.24 -3.70
C LYS A 91 -14.46 -21.65 -4.25
N LYS A 92 -14.98 -20.57 -3.65
CA LYS A 92 -16.27 -19.97 -3.98
C LYS A 92 -16.14 -18.62 -4.67
N ALA A 93 -15.23 -17.77 -4.15
CA ALA A 93 -14.98 -16.45 -4.69
C ALA A 93 -13.83 -16.48 -5.70
N PRO A 94 -13.93 -15.78 -6.84
CA PRO A 94 -12.82 -15.63 -7.79
C PRO A 94 -11.72 -14.74 -7.18
N THR A 95 -10.52 -14.82 -7.73
CA THR A 95 -9.42 -13.89 -7.38
C THR A 95 -9.84 -12.44 -7.66
N GLY A 96 -9.42 -11.51 -6.79
CA GLY A 96 -9.64 -10.08 -6.98
C GLY A 96 -9.10 -9.61 -8.34
N LEU A 97 -9.87 -8.78 -9.03
CA LEU A 97 -9.53 -8.25 -10.36
C LEU A 97 -9.75 -6.75 -10.38
N ALA A 98 -8.81 -6.00 -10.94
CA ALA A 98 -9.03 -4.62 -11.33
C ALA A 98 -9.01 -4.51 -12.87
N SER A 99 -10.07 -3.95 -13.45
CA SER A 99 -10.09 -3.58 -14.86
C SER A 99 -9.59 -2.13 -14.97
N VAL A 100 -8.42 -1.96 -15.55
CA VAL A 100 -7.74 -0.65 -15.67
C VAL A 100 -7.78 -0.23 -17.14
N LEU A 101 -8.62 0.75 -17.45
CA LEU A 101 -8.74 1.34 -18.78
C LEU A 101 -7.82 2.54 -18.87
N VAL A 102 -6.85 2.53 -19.78
CA VAL A 102 -5.87 3.61 -19.96
C VAL A 102 -6.04 4.20 -21.34
N GLU A 103 -6.44 5.47 -21.41
CA GLU A 103 -6.61 6.22 -22.66
C GLU A 103 -5.28 6.76 -23.17
N GLU A 104 -5.21 7.15 -24.45
CA GLU A 104 -3.99 7.64 -25.11
C GLU A 104 -3.41 8.90 -24.46
N ASP A 105 -4.27 9.74 -23.88
CA ASP A 105 -3.89 10.95 -23.12
C ASP A 105 -3.39 10.66 -21.70
N GLY A 106 -3.34 9.37 -21.30
CA GLY A 106 -2.93 8.92 -19.97
C GLY A 106 -4.06 8.92 -18.93
N ALA A 107 -5.27 9.35 -19.27
CA ALA A 107 -6.42 9.23 -18.38
C ALA A 107 -6.73 7.77 -18.11
N ASN A 108 -7.02 7.43 -16.85
CA ASN A 108 -7.37 6.07 -16.46
C ASN A 108 -8.73 6.00 -15.78
N ARG A 109 -9.38 4.84 -15.92
CA ARG A 109 -10.58 4.46 -15.17
C ARG A 109 -10.39 3.06 -14.64
N ILE A 110 -10.70 2.86 -13.38
CA ILE A 110 -10.47 1.59 -12.69
C ILE A 110 -11.78 1.08 -12.13
N ILE A 111 -12.08 -0.19 -12.43
CA ILE A 111 -13.20 -0.93 -11.85
C ILE A 111 -12.60 -2.07 -11.06
N VAL A 112 -12.84 -2.09 -9.74
CA VAL A 112 -12.34 -3.14 -8.86
C VAL A 112 -13.43 -4.15 -8.55
N TYR A 113 -13.11 -5.42 -8.74
CA TYR A 113 -13.88 -6.57 -8.30
C TYR A 113 -13.12 -7.25 -7.17
N PRO A 114 -13.47 -7.03 -5.91
CA PRO A 114 -12.69 -7.51 -4.76
C PRO A 114 -12.54 -9.04 -4.73
N GLY A 115 -13.55 -9.77 -5.20
CA GLY A 115 -13.51 -11.23 -5.23
C GLY A 115 -13.18 -11.83 -3.86
N ALA A 116 -12.17 -12.70 -3.83
CA ALA A 116 -11.73 -13.39 -2.63
C ALA A 116 -11.19 -12.45 -1.53
N ASN A 117 -10.73 -11.24 -1.87
CA ASN A 117 -10.33 -10.25 -0.84
C ASN A 117 -11.47 -9.99 0.15
N ASN A 118 -12.73 -9.90 -0.33
CA ASN A 118 -13.90 -9.70 0.53
C ASN A 118 -14.28 -10.92 1.38
N ALA A 119 -13.62 -12.04 1.19
CA ALA A 119 -13.83 -13.25 1.97
C ALA A 119 -12.77 -13.46 3.04
N LEU A 120 -11.76 -12.58 3.17
CA LEU A 120 -10.77 -12.64 4.24
C LEU A 120 -11.45 -12.47 5.59
N THR A 121 -11.13 -13.35 6.55
CA THR A 121 -11.82 -13.41 7.84
C THR A 121 -10.90 -13.02 9.00
N ALA A 122 -11.52 -12.76 10.16
CA ALA A 122 -10.80 -12.58 11.41
C ALA A 122 -9.93 -13.80 11.77
N ALA A 123 -10.42 -15.02 11.51
CA ALA A 123 -9.69 -16.25 11.78
C ALA A 123 -8.42 -16.40 10.90
N ASP A 124 -8.48 -15.97 9.64
CA ASP A 124 -7.29 -15.97 8.76
C ASP A 124 -6.21 -15.03 9.31
N ALA A 125 -6.63 -13.84 9.79
CA ALA A 125 -5.71 -12.87 10.40
C ALA A 125 -5.10 -13.38 11.71
N GLU A 126 -5.90 -14.03 12.56
CA GLU A 126 -5.43 -14.65 13.81
C GLU A 126 -4.42 -15.76 13.55
N GLU A 127 -4.72 -16.64 12.60
CA GLU A 127 -3.82 -17.74 12.22
C GLU A 127 -2.49 -17.16 11.68
N ALA A 128 -2.52 -16.13 10.86
CA ALA A 128 -1.32 -15.51 10.31
C ALA A 128 -0.38 -14.94 11.39
N LEU A 129 -0.92 -14.43 12.50
CA LEU A 129 -0.12 -13.92 13.63
C LEU A 129 0.66 -15.01 14.40
N THR A 130 0.44 -16.29 14.08
CA THR A 130 1.27 -17.39 14.59
C THR A 130 2.68 -17.39 13.99
N CYS A 131 2.96 -16.57 12.96
CA CYS A 131 4.32 -16.37 12.44
C CYS A 131 5.20 -15.49 13.33
N TYR A 132 4.65 -14.89 14.40
CA TYR A 132 5.36 -13.99 15.33
C TYR A 132 6.11 -12.86 14.63
N PRO A 133 5.41 -11.94 13.94
CA PRO A 133 6.06 -10.87 13.19
C PRO A 133 6.62 -9.78 14.10
N ASP A 134 7.64 -9.04 13.63
CA ASP A 134 8.14 -7.81 14.26
C ASP A 134 7.20 -6.61 14.04
N GLY A 135 6.28 -6.70 13.06
CA GLY A 135 5.29 -5.68 12.77
C GLY A 135 4.15 -6.22 11.90
N VAL A 136 2.96 -5.65 12.07
CA VAL A 136 1.77 -5.94 11.25
C VAL A 136 1.43 -4.72 10.40
N TYR A 137 1.31 -4.94 9.09
CA TYR A 137 0.98 -3.92 8.10
C TYR A 137 -0.43 -4.14 7.55
N LEU A 138 -1.26 -3.10 7.61
CA LEU A 138 -2.68 -3.12 7.28
C LEU A 138 -3.04 -2.05 6.25
N GLN A 139 -4.09 -2.33 5.47
CA GLN A 139 -4.76 -1.41 4.56
C GLN A 139 -6.26 -1.71 4.55
N PHE A 140 -7.06 -0.94 3.80
CA PHE A 140 -8.53 -1.02 3.88
C PHE A 140 -9.21 -1.61 2.63
N GLU A 141 -8.50 -2.43 1.84
CA GLU A 141 -9.08 -3.18 0.69
C GLU A 141 -9.61 -4.58 1.06
N ILE A 142 -9.79 -4.85 2.35
CA ILE A 142 -10.31 -6.11 2.90
C ILE A 142 -11.42 -5.81 3.92
N PRO A 143 -12.20 -6.82 4.37
CA PRO A 143 -13.26 -6.62 5.35
C PRO A 143 -12.78 -6.01 6.67
N ASP A 144 -13.60 -5.14 7.28
CA ASP A 144 -13.29 -4.48 8.55
C ASP A 144 -12.94 -5.46 9.65
N GLU A 145 -13.68 -6.57 9.71
CA GLU A 145 -13.47 -7.60 10.73
C GLU A 145 -12.06 -8.22 10.65
N ALA A 146 -11.51 -8.41 9.46
CA ALA A 146 -10.16 -8.93 9.28
C ALA A 146 -9.09 -7.90 9.68
N VAL A 147 -9.29 -6.62 9.29
CA VAL A 147 -8.40 -5.51 9.69
C VAL A 147 -8.37 -5.33 11.20
N LEU A 148 -9.56 -5.27 11.83
CA LEU A 148 -9.70 -5.07 13.27
C LEU A 148 -9.17 -6.25 14.08
N ALA A 149 -9.40 -7.48 13.60
CA ALA A 149 -8.86 -8.70 14.23
C ALA A 149 -7.34 -8.70 14.17
N ALA A 150 -6.74 -8.42 13.01
CA ALA A 150 -5.28 -8.35 12.88
C ALA A 150 -4.66 -7.32 13.84
N ALA A 151 -5.27 -6.13 13.95
CA ALA A 151 -4.82 -5.11 14.89
C ALA A 151 -4.98 -5.57 16.35
N HIS A 152 -6.13 -6.14 16.71
CA HIS A 152 -6.41 -6.64 18.05
C HIS A 152 -5.41 -7.72 18.50
N PHE A 153 -5.24 -8.77 17.71
CA PHE A 153 -4.31 -9.85 18.02
C PHE A 153 -2.85 -9.42 18.02
N ALA A 154 -2.47 -8.42 17.19
CA ALA A 154 -1.15 -7.81 17.25
C ALA A 154 -0.91 -7.12 18.60
N HIS A 155 -1.91 -6.38 19.12
CA HIS A 155 -1.81 -5.70 20.42
C HIS A 155 -1.70 -6.70 21.58
N GLU A 156 -2.45 -7.80 21.58
CA GLU A 156 -2.33 -8.84 22.60
C GLU A 156 -0.91 -9.41 22.70
N LYS A 157 -0.18 -9.40 21.58
CA LYS A 157 1.21 -9.87 21.49
C LYS A 157 2.26 -8.74 21.60
N ASN A 158 1.83 -7.49 21.84
CA ASN A 158 2.67 -6.30 21.84
C ASN A 158 3.45 -6.08 20.53
N ILE A 159 2.86 -6.44 19.40
CA ILE A 159 3.41 -6.24 18.07
C ILE A 159 2.94 -4.89 17.52
N PRO A 160 3.84 -4.02 17.00
CA PRO A 160 3.46 -2.74 16.44
C PRO A 160 2.61 -2.90 15.16
N VAL A 161 1.59 -2.04 15.04
CA VAL A 161 0.67 -1.99 13.90
C VAL A 161 0.97 -0.75 13.06
N PHE A 162 1.06 -0.93 11.75
CA PHE A 162 1.29 0.09 10.74
C PHE A 162 0.12 0.09 9.76
N VAL A 163 -0.38 1.28 9.42
CA VAL A 163 -1.56 1.41 8.56
C VAL A 163 -1.28 2.36 7.42
N ASP A 164 -1.34 1.86 6.19
CA ASP A 164 -1.58 2.69 5.01
C ASP A 164 -3.10 2.92 4.90
N ALA A 165 -3.54 4.16 5.03
CA ALA A 165 -4.94 4.50 5.23
C ALA A 165 -5.81 4.45 3.95
N GLY A 166 -5.35 3.74 2.95
CA GLY A 166 -6.00 3.60 1.65
C GLY A 166 -6.68 2.23 1.43
N PRO A 167 -7.73 2.21 0.60
CA PRO A 167 -8.50 3.37 0.15
C PRO A 167 -9.27 4.01 1.30
N ALA A 168 -9.65 5.30 1.13
CA ALA A 168 -10.43 5.99 2.15
C ALA A 168 -11.76 5.28 2.42
N ARG A 169 -12.02 5.00 3.68
CA ARG A 169 -13.26 4.40 4.17
C ARG A 169 -13.77 5.22 5.36
N PRO A 170 -14.50 6.34 5.12
CA PRO A 170 -14.95 7.24 6.17
C PRO A 170 -15.80 6.57 7.25
N ASP A 171 -16.49 5.47 6.91
CA ASP A 171 -17.33 4.70 7.84
C ASP A 171 -16.55 3.63 8.62
N PHE A 172 -15.24 3.44 8.33
CA PHE A 172 -14.42 2.50 9.08
C PHE A 172 -14.17 3.01 10.50
N PRO A 173 -14.37 2.19 11.53
CA PRO A 173 -14.23 2.60 12.93
C PRO A 173 -12.75 2.69 13.34
N LEU A 174 -12.06 3.76 12.93
CA LEU A 174 -10.63 3.98 13.14
C LEU A 174 -10.21 3.89 14.61
N GLU A 175 -11.08 4.29 15.53
CA GLU A 175 -10.87 4.21 16.98
C GLU A 175 -10.72 2.78 17.50
N LYS A 176 -11.26 1.78 16.76
CA LYS A 176 -11.15 0.36 17.10
C LYS A 176 -9.83 -0.28 16.67
N LEU A 177 -9.02 0.41 15.88
CA LEU A 177 -7.67 -0.09 15.53
C LEU A 177 -6.74 -0.18 16.75
N GLY A 178 -7.07 0.49 17.86
CA GLY A 178 -6.18 0.60 19.01
C GLY A 178 -4.95 1.47 18.71
N LYS A 179 -3.80 1.14 19.28
CA LYS A 179 -2.57 1.92 19.12
C LYS A 179 -1.88 1.57 17.80
N VAL A 180 -1.79 2.53 16.90
CA VAL A 180 -1.08 2.44 15.61
C VAL A 180 0.29 3.13 15.73
N GLU A 181 1.35 2.53 15.23
CA GLU A 181 2.69 3.14 15.24
C GLU A 181 2.80 4.24 14.18
N ILE A 182 2.36 3.94 12.93
CA ILE A 182 2.32 4.88 11.81
C ILE A 182 0.97 4.76 11.12
N PHE A 183 0.27 5.89 10.96
CA PHE A 183 -0.96 6.02 10.15
C PHE A 183 -0.67 6.92 8.95
N SER A 184 -0.71 6.37 7.73
CA SER A 184 -0.23 7.05 6.52
C SER A 184 -1.32 7.22 5.46
N PRO A 185 -2.11 8.30 5.49
CA PRO A 185 -3.03 8.68 4.43
C PRO A 185 -2.34 9.48 3.32
N ASN A 186 -2.91 9.49 2.10
CA ASN A 186 -2.62 10.48 1.08
C ASN A 186 -3.54 11.71 1.21
N GLU A 187 -3.46 12.68 0.27
CA GLU A 187 -4.25 13.90 0.28
C GLU A 187 -5.76 13.62 0.20
N ALA A 188 -6.18 12.73 -0.69
CA ALA A 188 -7.59 12.38 -0.88
C ALA A 188 -8.14 11.63 0.34
N GLU A 189 -7.38 10.69 0.89
CA GLU A 189 -7.71 9.95 2.11
C GLU A 189 -7.78 10.89 3.31
N THR A 190 -6.81 11.79 3.46
CA THR A 190 -6.82 12.83 4.50
C THR A 190 -8.08 13.68 4.44
N ARG A 191 -8.44 14.16 3.25
CA ARG A 191 -9.67 14.94 3.04
C ARG A 191 -10.91 14.11 3.37
N ALA A 192 -10.95 12.85 2.96
CA ALA A 192 -12.11 11.98 3.22
C ALA A 192 -12.34 11.73 4.72
N TYR A 193 -11.28 11.48 5.49
CA TYR A 193 -11.39 11.25 6.94
C TYR A 193 -11.60 12.54 7.74
N THR A 194 -11.02 13.67 7.30
CA THR A 194 -10.99 14.88 8.13
C THR A 194 -11.87 15.99 7.61
N GLY A 195 -12.26 15.99 6.33
CA GLY A 195 -12.87 17.12 5.64
C GLY A 195 -11.88 18.27 5.38
N ILE A 196 -10.57 18.09 5.63
CA ILE A 196 -9.54 19.10 5.47
C ILE A 196 -8.64 18.72 4.30
N ASP A 197 -8.46 19.66 3.36
CA ASP A 197 -7.53 19.49 2.24
C ASP A 197 -6.12 19.90 2.68
N PRO A 198 -5.12 18.98 2.67
CA PRO A 198 -3.77 19.25 3.18
C PRO A 198 -2.91 19.99 2.14
N THR A 199 -3.27 21.24 1.81
CA THR A 199 -2.64 22.03 0.74
C THR A 199 -1.38 22.76 1.17
N ASN A 200 -1.21 23.06 2.46
CA ASN A 200 -0.07 23.75 3.05
C ASN A 200 0.25 23.22 4.46
N ALA A 201 1.33 23.68 5.06
CA ALA A 201 1.77 23.19 6.38
C ALA A 201 0.72 23.38 7.48
N GLU A 202 -0.02 24.48 7.48
CA GLU A 202 -1.07 24.76 8.47
C GLU A 202 -2.25 23.78 8.31
N SER A 203 -2.74 23.57 7.10
CA SER A 203 -3.83 22.62 6.83
C SER A 203 -3.40 21.18 7.08
N CYS A 204 -2.13 20.81 6.77
CA CYS A 204 -1.56 19.51 7.13
C CYS A 204 -1.54 19.32 8.65
N LEU A 205 -1.13 20.32 9.42
CA LEU A 205 -1.11 20.23 10.89
C LEU A 205 -2.53 20.04 11.44
N ARG A 206 -3.49 20.85 10.99
CA ARG A 206 -4.91 20.72 11.42
C ARG A 206 -5.48 19.35 11.07
N ALA A 207 -5.20 18.84 9.85
CA ALA A 207 -5.62 17.52 9.43
C ALA A 207 -4.98 16.41 10.29
N SER A 208 -3.67 16.53 10.58
CA SER A 208 -2.95 15.57 11.42
C SER A 208 -3.48 15.52 12.86
N ILE A 209 -3.79 16.68 13.46
CA ILE A 209 -4.41 16.75 14.80
C ILE A 209 -5.77 16.03 14.78
N LYS A 210 -6.59 16.26 13.74
CA LYS A 210 -7.89 15.60 13.60
C LYS A 210 -7.72 14.09 13.37
N LEU A 211 -6.80 13.64 12.53
CA LEU A 211 -6.49 12.22 12.34
C LEU A 211 -6.06 11.56 13.65
N ALA A 212 -5.15 12.20 14.40
CA ALA A 212 -4.70 11.70 15.71
C ALA A 212 -5.82 11.66 16.77
N SER A 213 -6.91 12.39 16.58
CA SER A 213 -8.13 12.27 17.42
C SER A 213 -9.06 11.14 16.99
N LEU A 214 -8.96 10.67 15.73
CA LEU A 214 -9.77 9.57 15.20
C LEU A 214 -9.08 8.21 15.39
N VAL A 215 -7.75 8.18 15.36
CA VAL A 215 -6.96 6.97 15.56
C VAL A 215 -5.82 7.24 16.54
N SER A 216 -5.69 6.39 17.56
CA SER A 216 -4.56 6.49 18.50
C SER A 216 -3.27 6.09 17.76
N THR A 217 -2.48 7.07 17.34
CA THR A 217 -1.27 6.84 16.56
C THR A 217 -0.07 7.60 17.11
N LYS A 218 1.12 7.01 16.99
CA LYS A 218 2.37 7.68 17.33
C LYS A 218 2.80 8.68 16.26
N TYR A 219 2.66 8.30 14.99
CA TYR A 219 2.95 9.17 13.86
C TYR A 219 1.79 9.22 12.88
N VAL A 220 1.38 10.42 12.50
CA VAL A 220 0.61 10.67 11.29
C VAL A 220 1.59 11.07 10.20
N VAL A 221 1.57 10.38 9.04
CA VAL A 221 2.43 10.67 7.89
C VAL A 221 1.56 10.90 6.67
N ILE A 222 1.24 12.17 6.36
CA ILE A 222 0.41 12.53 5.20
C ILE A 222 1.26 12.54 3.93
N LYS A 223 0.97 11.68 2.98
CA LYS A 223 1.61 11.63 1.66
C LYS A 223 1.07 12.79 0.80
N LEU A 224 1.96 13.70 0.35
CA LEU A 224 1.63 14.92 -0.37
C LEU A 224 2.11 14.90 -1.84
N GLY A 225 2.27 13.70 -2.42
CA GLY A 225 2.79 13.52 -3.77
C GLY A 225 4.16 14.19 -3.96
N GLY A 226 4.33 14.96 -5.02
CA GLY A 226 5.58 15.66 -5.32
C GLY A 226 6.00 16.73 -4.32
N ARG A 227 5.14 17.08 -3.35
CA ARG A 227 5.48 17.99 -2.23
C ARG A 227 6.19 17.29 -1.07
N GLY A 228 6.17 15.96 -1.03
CA GLY A 228 6.81 15.16 0.03
C GLY A 228 5.81 14.52 0.98
N ALA A 229 6.19 14.41 2.26
CA ALA A 229 5.34 13.86 3.31
C ALA A 229 5.37 14.75 4.56
N PHE A 230 4.19 15.01 5.13
CA PHE A 230 4.05 15.75 6.39
C PHE A 230 4.00 14.75 7.55
N ILE A 231 4.91 14.90 8.50
CA ILE A 231 5.03 14.06 9.69
C ILE A 231 4.52 14.83 10.90
N TYR A 232 3.71 14.17 11.74
CA TYR A 232 3.23 14.70 13.01
C TYR A 232 3.24 13.63 14.09
N ASP A 233 3.80 13.92 15.28
CA ASP A 233 3.91 13.01 16.42
C ASP A 233 3.22 13.51 17.71
N GLY A 234 2.38 14.53 17.58
CA GLY A 234 1.73 15.20 18.72
C GLY A 234 2.49 16.41 19.27
N LYS A 235 3.78 16.55 18.98
CA LYS A 235 4.64 17.65 19.44
C LYS A 235 5.42 18.30 18.32
N PHE A 236 5.92 17.47 17.42
CA PHE A 236 6.72 17.85 16.27
C PHE A 236 5.89 17.75 14.99
N ALA A 237 6.06 18.71 14.11
CA ALA A 237 5.45 18.71 12.78
C ALA A 237 6.45 19.22 11.74
N ASN A 238 6.68 18.45 10.68
CA ASN A 238 7.61 18.82 9.62
C ASN A 238 7.22 18.19 8.28
N ILE A 239 7.65 18.81 7.17
CA ILE A 239 7.62 18.22 5.83
C ILE A 239 9.00 17.68 5.50
N VAL A 240 9.06 16.41 5.14
CA VAL A 240 10.21 15.82 4.45
C VAL A 240 9.92 15.94 2.96
N PRO A 241 10.70 16.70 2.19
CA PRO A 241 10.43 16.96 0.78
C PRO A 241 10.60 15.69 -0.06
N ALA A 242 9.78 15.57 -1.10
CA ALA A 242 9.98 14.53 -2.11
C ALA A 242 11.25 14.81 -2.93
N ILE A 243 11.77 13.78 -3.56
CA ILE A 243 12.88 13.90 -4.51
C ILE A 243 12.29 14.13 -5.90
N PRO A 244 12.58 15.27 -6.56
CA PRO A 244 12.02 15.57 -7.87
C PRO A 244 12.56 14.64 -8.94
N VAL A 245 11.66 13.93 -9.60
CA VAL A 245 11.97 13.04 -10.75
C VAL A 245 10.86 13.19 -11.81
N PRO A 246 11.14 12.95 -13.10
CA PRO A 246 10.10 12.83 -14.10
C PRO A 246 9.19 11.64 -13.75
N ALA A 247 7.90 11.92 -13.51
CA ALA A 247 6.93 10.86 -13.25
C ALA A 247 6.47 10.24 -14.58
N VAL A 248 6.60 8.92 -14.67
CA VAL A 248 6.16 8.08 -15.81
C VAL A 248 4.82 7.41 -15.47
N ASP A 249 4.75 6.80 -14.28
CA ASP A 249 3.55 6.12 -13.77
C ASP A 249 3.52 6.22 -12.25
N THR A 250 2.43 6.71 -11.69
CA THR A 250 2.29 6.89 -10.23
C THR A 250 1.62 5.69 -9.53
N THR A 251 1.30 4.63 -10.28
CA THR A 251 0.69 3.42 -9.73
C THR A 251 1.62 2.77 -8.70
N ALA A 252 1.06 2.34 -7.58
CA ALA A 252 1.78 1.75 -6.44
C ALA A 252 2.80 2.64 -5.72
N ALA A 253 3.00 3.90 -6.12
CA ALA A 253 3.96 4.78 -5.46
C ALA A 253 3.65 5.02 -3.97
N GLY A 254 2.37 5.15 -3.62
CA GLY A 254 1.91 5.27 -2.23
C GLY A 254 2.15 4.00 -1.42
N ASP A 255 1.87 2.84 -2.01
CA ASP A 255 2.07 1.53 -1.37
C ASP A 255 3.58 1.29 -1.14
N THR A 256 4.41 1.58 -2.16
CA THR A 256 5.88 1.52 -2.09
C THR A 256 6.42 2.48 -1.02
N PHE A 257 5.93 3.73 -1.00
CA PHE A 257 6.34 4.70 0.00
C PHE A 257 6.06 4.22 1.43
N THR A 258 4.81 3.80 1.72
CA THR A 258 4.45 3.44 3.09
C THR A 258 5.14 2.16 3.53
N ALA A 259 5.28 1.15 2.66
CA ALA A 259 6.01 -0.07 2.97
C ALA A 259 7.51 0.20 3.21
N ALA A 260 8.15 1.03 2.38
CA ALA A 260 9.54 1.42 2.58
C ALA A 260 9.74 2.24 3.86
N LEU A 261 8.82 3.16 4.18
CA LEU A 261 8.84 3.90 5.45
C LEU A 261 8.84 2.95 6.64
N VAL A 262 7.94 1.97 6.64
CA VAL A 262 7.83 0.97 7.72
C VAL A 262 9.09 0.11 7.80
N HIS A 263 9.61 -0.35 6.65
CA HIS A 263 10.86 -1.11 6.59
C HIS A 263 12.00 -0.37 7.31
N PHE A 264 12.33 0.86 6.85
CA PHE A 264 13.45 1.60 7.41
C PHE A 264 13.23 2.03 8.86
N TYR A 265 11.99 2.34 9.24
CA TYR A 265 11.64 2.63 10.62
C TYR A 265 11.86 1.42 11.55
N LEU A 266 11.47 0.22 11.14
CA LEU A 266 11.67 -1.02 11.90
C LEU A 266 13.14 -1.44 11.97
N GLN A 267 13.99 -0.98 11.03
CA GLN A 267 15.45 -1.13 11.12
C GLN A 267 16.09 -0.18 12.14
N GLY A 268 15.29 0.64 12.84
CA GLY A 268 15.74 1.54 13.91
C GLY A 268 16.10 2.95 13.44
N MET A 269 15.78 3.32 12.20
CA MET A 269 15.96 4.70 11.76
C MET A 269 14.93 5.63 12.40
N ASP A 270 15.29 6.87 12.63
CA ASP A 270 14.32 7.89 13.00
C ASP A 270 13.33 8.13 11.86
N ILE A 271 12.14 8.62 12.23
CA ILE A 271 11.01 8.75 11.29
C ILE A 271 11.34 9.65 10.08
N GLN A 272 12.18 10.67 10.24
CA GLN A 272 12.51 11.59 9.16
C GLN A 272 13.48 10.95 8.16
N ASN A 273 14.50 10.21 8.63
CA ASN A 273 15.42 9.47 7.75
C ASN A 273 14.71 8.32 7.06
N ALA A 274 13.84 7.58 7.77
CA ALA A 274 12.99 6.54 7.18
C ALA A 274 12.07 7.12 6.08
N THR A 275 11.47 8.29 6.31
CA THR A 275 10.64 8.99 5.32
C THR A 275 11.45 9.43 4.10
N HIS A 276 12.69 9.90 4.28
CA HIS A 276 13.56 10.25 3.16
C HIS A 276 13.87 9.04 2.26
N LEU A 277 14.21 7.88 2.86
CA LEU A 277 14.44 6.64 2.09
C LEU A 277 13.15 6.11 1.44
N ALA A 278 12.01 6.29 2.08
CA ALA A 278 10.71 6.01 1.47
C ALA A 278 10.45 6.90 0.23
N HIS A 279 10.85 8.18 0.27
CA HIS A 279 10.82 9.04 -0.92
C HIS A 279 11.77 8.58 -2.01
N CYS A 280 12.95 8.05 -1.68
CA CYS A 280 13.85 7.44 -2.67
C CYS A 280 13.18 6.24 -3.37
N ALA A 281 12.56 5.35 -2.59
CA ALA A 281 11.83 4.21 -3.14
C ALA A 281 10.66 4.64 -4.04
N ALA A 282 9.85 5.60 -3.58
CA ALA A 282 8.74 6.14 -4.36
C ALA A 282 9.20 6.88 -5.63
N ALA A 283 10.31 7.63 -5.56
CA ALA A 283 10.89 8.33 -6.72
C ALA A 283 11.34 7.33 -7.81
N ILE A 284 11.96 6.22 -7.42
CA ILE A 284 12.30 5.15 -8.36
C ILE A 284 11.03 4.53 -8.95
N SER A 285 10.04 4.23 -8.11
CA SER A 285 8.78 3.64 -8.56
C SER A 285 8.07 4.53 -9.58
N VAL A 286 7.87 5.82 -9.31
CA VAL A 286 7.17 6.72 -10.25
C VAL A 286 7.93 6.97 -11.55
N SER A 287 9.22 6.70 -11.61
CA SER A 287 10.04 6.83 -12.83
C SER A 287 9.93 5.62 -13.78
N ARG A 288 9.18 4.60 -13.41
CA ARG A 288 9.02 3.33 -14.14
C ARG A 288 7.55 3.06 -14.46
N VAL A 289 7.30 2.28 -15.50
CA VAL A 289 5.93 1.87 -15.89
C VAL A 289 5.45 0.69 -15.06
N GLY A 290 4.21 0.74 -14.61
CA GLY A 290 3.47 -0.33 -13.93
C GLY A 290 3.62 -0.31 -12.42
N ALA A 291 2.74 -1.05 -11.73
CA ALA A 291 2.72 -1.18 -10.27
C ALA A 291 3.85 -2.10 -9.77
N TYR A 292 3.64 -3.40 -9.91
CA TYR A 292 4.58 -4.44 -9.47
C TYR A 292 5.98 -4.29 -10.08
N THR A 293 6.07 -3.96 -11.38
CA THR A 293 7.34 -3.84 -12.12
C THR A 293 8.17 -2.64 -11.72
N SER A 294 7.54 -1.60 -11.15
CA SER A 294 8.20 -0.36 -10.77
C SER A 294 8.87 -0.41 -9.39
N ILE A 295 8.47 -1.34 -8.54
CA ILE A 295 8.94 -1.46 -7.15
C ILE A 295 10.45 -1.73 -7.13
N PRO A 296 11.26 -0.89 -6.45
CA PRO A 296 12.71 -1.02 -6.42
C PRO A 296 13.19 -2.11 -5.46
N THR A 297 14.45 -2.54 -5.64
CA THR A 297 15.19 -3.33 -4.65
C THR A 297 15.83 -2.42 -3.60
N LYS A 298 16.31 -3.02 -2.52
CA LYS A 298 17.03 -2.30 -1.45
C LYS A 298 18.29 -1.62 -1.97
N GLU A 299 19.06 -2.32 -2.81
CA GLU A 299 20.31 -1.79 -3.41
C GLU A 299 20.02 -0.56 -4.26
N GLU A 300 18.95 -0.60 -5.06
CA GLU A 300 18.54 0.55 -5.88
C GLU A 300 18.15 1.74 -5.01
N VAL A 301 17.39 1.52 -3.92
CA VAL A 301 16.98 2.59 -2.99
C VAL A 301 18.19 3.22 -2.31
N LEU A 302 19.13 2.40 -1.80
CA LEU A 302 20.31 2.91 -1.11
C LEU A 302 21.25 3.67 -2.07
N ALA A 303 21.50 3.14 -3.26
CA ALA A 303 22.31 3.83 -4.27
C ALA A 303 21.66 5.16 -4.71
N PHE A 304 20.33 5.19 -4.85
CA PHE A 304 19.61 6.41 -5.18
C PHE A 304 19.69 7.44 -4.04
N ALA A 305 19.62 7.00 -2.78
CA ALA A 305 19.73 7.86 -1.60
C ALA A 305 21.13 8.48 -1.46
N GLU A 306 22.19 7.73 -1.78
CA GLU A 306 23.58 8.26 -1.81
C GLU A 306 23.72 9.41 -2.81
N ALA A 307 23.06 9.30 -3.96
CA ALA A 307 23.04 10.36 -4.98
C ALA A 307 22.13 11.56 -4.62
N HIS A 308 21.21 11.36 -3.68
CA HIS A 308 20.21 12.36 -3.26
C HIS A 308 20.18 12.48 -1.73
N PRO A 309 21.25 12.95 -1.07
CA PRO A 309 21.30 13.01 0.38
C PRO A 309 20.23 13.96 0.93
N ARG A 310 19.71 13.62 2.09
CA ARG A 310 18.77 14.48 2.82
C ARG A 310 19.43 15.82 3.13
N ARG A 311 18.79 16.90 2.70
CA ARG A 311 19.23 18.28 2.98
C ARG A 311 18.72 18.77 4.31
#